data_b2f0347ef8b24ba1b6ff5a11ffc84a21
#
_entry.id   b2f0347ef8b24ba1b6ff5a11ffc84a21
#
_cell.length_a   1.000
_cell.length_b   1.000
_cell.length_c   1.000
_cell.angle_alpha   90.00
_cell.angle_beta   90.00
_cell.angle_gamma   90.00
#
_symmetry.space_group_name_H-M   'P 1'
#
loop_
_entity.id
_entity.type
_entity.pdbx_description
1 polymer ?
#
loop_
_entity_poly.entity_id
_entity_poly.type
_entity_poly.pdbx_seq_one_letter_code
_entity_poly.pdbx_strand_id
1 'polypeptide(L)'
;MDEQKVKEEIVEIATRCYDRGLLVAGDGNISARVAPNRIIATPSGVSKGWMRPEMMVVVDIEGNPLEPSDLRVSSEWPMHRVIYQARPDINAVVHAHPPYATGFAVAGLSLSKAILSEVVLTLGCAPLAAYGTPSTRELTDAIEPYLEFHDALLMANHGAVAYADTLEMAFNKLETLEHTCKISFIARSLGNENTIPDRAVEKLFEIRERNGAMRPEARTGQVCSYTPGENGDRATGRPGDRENEQVALTRAELVELLVESAKLFQR
;
A
#
# COMPACT_ATOMS: atom_id res chain seq x y z
N MET A 1 6.63 -26.24 -2.62
CA MET A 1 5.57 -25.67 -1.74
C MET A 1 4.27 -26.37 -2.11
N ASP A 2 3.44 -26.74 -1.13
CA ASP A 2 2.13 -27.36 -1.41
C ASP A 2 1.17 -26.27 -1.95
N GLU A 3 0.81 -26.40 -3.22
CA GLU A 3 -0.01 -25.38 -3.89
C GLU A 3 -1.44 -25.29 -3.33
N GLN A 4 -1.99 -26.42 -2.89
CA GLN A 4 -3.32 -26.43 -2.26
C GLN A 4 -3.30 -25.60 -0.97
N LYS A 5 -2.25 -25.76 -0.16
CA LYS A 5 -2.07 -24.97 1.05
C LYS A 5 -1.90 -23.48 0.74
N VAL A 6 -1.18 -23.12 -0.34
CA VAL A 6 -1.04 -21.71 -0.76
C VAL A 6 -2.37 -21.13 -1.22
N LYS A 7 -3.20 -21.90 -1.96
CA LYS A 7 -4.55 -21.47 -2.35
C LYS A 7 -5.43 -21.21 -1.13
N GLU A 8 -5.36 -22.06 -0.13
CA GLU A 8 -6.09 -21.88 1.14
C GLU A 8 -5.61 -20.63 1.91
N GLU A 9 -4.31 -20.40 1.97
CA GLU A 9 -3.72 -19.21 2.61
C GLU A 9 -4.10 -17.92 1.90
N ILE A 10 -4.12 -17.90 0.55
CA ILE A 10 -4.63 -16.73 -0.21
C ILE A 10 -6.08 -16.44 0.14
N VAL A 11 -6.94 -17.46 0.24
CA VAL A 11 -8.35 -17.31 0.62
C VAL A 11 -8.47 -16.77 2.04
N GLU A 12 -7.69 -17.30 2.97
CA GLU A 12 -7.66 -16.81 4.36
C GLU A 12 -7.29 -15.32 4.40
N ILE A 13 -6.21 -14.92 3.74
CA ILE A 13 -5.78 -13.51 3.69
C ILE A 13 -6.84 -12.63 3.02
N ALA A 14 -7.45 -13.09 1.92
CA ALA A 14 -8.52 -12.38 1.24
C ALA A 14 -9.73 -12.15 2.16
N THR A 15 -10.14 -13.17 2.91
CA THR A 15 -11.23 -13.10 3.89
C THR A 15 -10.88 -12.13 5.03
N ARG A 16 -9.66 -12.21 5.58
CA ARG A 16 -9.18 -11.28 6.62
C ARG A 16 -9.19 -9.83 6.14
N CYS A 17 -8.77 -9.58 4.90
CA CYS A 17 -8.83 -8.25 4.30
C CYS A 17 -10.28 -7.76 4.17
N TYR A 18 -11.20 -8.63 3.71
CA TYR A 18 -12.61 -8.29 3.55
C TYR A 18 -13.30 -8.02 4.90
N ASP A 19 -13.12 -8.88 5.88
CA ASP A 19 -13.74 -8.77 7.21
C ASP A 19 -13.25 -7.52 7.99
N ARG A 20 -12.03 -7.07 7.72
CA ARG A 20 -11.45 -5.85 8.29
C ARG A 20 -11.79 -4.59 7.50
N GLY A 21 -12.51 -4.70 6.40
CA GLY A 21 -12.87 -3.56 5.55
C GLY A 21 -11.70 -2.96 4.78
N LEU A 22 -10.63 -3.73 4.55
CA LEU A 22 -9.50 -3.33 3.72
C LEU A 22 -9.80 -3.52 2.23
N LEU A 23 -10.80 -4.33 1.92
CA LEU A 23 -11.31 -4.63 0.58
C LEU A 23 -12.83 -4.54 0.58
N VAL A 24 -13.41 -4.11 -0.53
CA VAL A 24 -14.84 -4.14 -0.77
C VAL A 24 -15.15 -4.81 -2.11
N ALA A 25 -16.28 -5.51 -2.18
CA ALA A 25 -16.76 -6.15 -3.41
C ALA A 25 -15.66 -6.99 -4.10
N GLY A 26 -15.36 -6.69 -5.36
CA GLY A 26 -14.34 -7.36 -6.18
C GLY A 26 -12.97 -6.72 -6.15
N ASP A 27 -12.78 -5.64 -5.40
CA ASP A 27 -11.55 -4.85 -5.38
C ASP A 27 -10.36 -5.61 -4.80
N GLY A 28 -9.16 -5.12 -5.13
CA GLY A 28 -7.89 -5.68 -4.68
C GLY A 28 -7.60 -7.06 -5.26
N ASN A 29 -6.39 -7.51 -5.03
CA ASN A 29 -5.89 -8.79 -5.53
C ASN A 29 -4.69 -9.27 -4.73
N ILE A 30 -4.53 -10.59 -4.67
CA ILE A 30 -3.49 -11.26 -3.90
C ILE A 30 -2.85 -12.31 -4.79
N SER A 31 -1.53 -12.44 -4.70
CA SER A 31 -0.82 -13.52 -5.39
C SER A 31 0.35 -14.07 -4.58
N ALA A 32 0.72 -15.30 -4.88
CA ALA A 32 1.89 -15.96 -4.29
C ALA A 32 2.69 -16.73 -5.34
N ARG A 33 4.01 -16.50 -5.38
CA ARG A 33 4.96 -17.22 -6.22
C ARG A 33 5.33 -18.53 -5.55
N VAL A 34 5.01 -19.63 -6.20
CA VAL A 34 5.32 -21.00 -5.69
C VAL A 34 6.54 -21.63 -6.37
N ALA A 35 6.92 -21.13 -7.56
CA ALA A 35 8.13 -21.49 -8.29
C ALA A 35 8.53 -20.29 -9.19
N PRO A 36 9.75 -20.27 -9.78
CA PRO A 36 10.27 -19.13 -10.56
C PRO A 36 9.32 -18.59 -11.62
N ASN A 37 8.57 -19.46 -12.30
CA ASN A 37 7.58 -19.07 -13.32
C ASN A 37 6.20 -19.66 -13.05
N ARG A 38 5.82 -19.77 -11.77
CA ARG A 38 4.52 -20.33 -11.36
C ARG A 38 3.97 -19.56 -10.18
N ILE A 39 2.89 -18.83 -10.41
CA ILE A 39 2.26 -17.94 -9.44
C ILE A 39 0.78 -18.31 -9.31
N ILE A 40 0.30 -18.36 -8.08
CA ILE A 40 -1.10 -18.53 -7.74
C ILE A 40 -1.67 -17.15 -7.44
N ALA A 41 -2.80 -16.80 -8.04
CA ALA A 41 -3.39 -15.47 -7.92
C ALA A 41 -4.91 -15.50 -7.79
N THR A 42 -5.47 -14.47 -7.17
CA THR A 42 -6.91 -14.26 -7.11
C THR A 42 -7.47 -13.94 -8.49
N PRO A 43 -8.66 -14.46 -8.83
CA PRO A 43 -9.31 -14.17 -10.09
C PRO A 43 -9.90 -12.76 -10.13
N SER A 44 -10.10 -12.24 -11.34
CA SER A 44 -10.81 -11.00 -11.60
C SER A 44 -12.32 -11.14 -11.33
N GLY A 45 -12.93 -10.06 -10.80
CA GLY A 45 -14.39 -9.94 -10.67
C GLY A 45 -15.04 -10.79 -9.57
N VAL A 46 -14.26 -11.45 -8.73
CA VAL A 46 -14.76 -12.24 -7.60
C VAL A 46 -14.56 -11.49 -6.29
N SER A 47 -15.63 -11.42 -5.48
CA SER A 47 -15.55 -10.83 -4.13
C SER A 47 -14.60 -11.62 -3.24
N LYS A 48 -13.70 -10.91 -2.57
CA LYS A 48 -12.65 -11.50 -1.73
C LYS A 48 -13.21 -12.19 -0.48
N GLY A 49 -14.38 -11.77 -0.01
CA GLY A 49 -15.07 -12.42 1.12
C GLY A 49 -15.76 -13.75 0.78
N TRP A 50 -15.82 -14.13 -0.50
CA TRP A 50 -16.56 -15.32 -0.96
C TRP A 50 -15.70 -16.27 -1.78
N MET A 51 -14.38 -16.07 -1.75
CA MET A 51 -13.45 -16.91 -2.50
C MET A 51 -13.34 -18.30 -1.91
N ARG A 52 -13.02 -19.25 -2.79
CA ARG A 52 -12.67 -20.63 -2.43
C ARG A 52 -11.35 -21.00 -3.12
N PRO A 53 -10.57 -21.93 -2.55
CA PRO A 53 -9.27 -22.35 -3.12
C PRO A 53 -9.32 -22.76 -4.58
N GLU A 54 -10.42 -23.41 -5.02
CA GLU A 54 -10.63 -23.87 -6.41
C GLU A 54 -10.80 -22.71 -7.42
N MET A 55 -11.07 -21.50 -6.93
CA MET A 55 -11.19 -20.29 -7.75
C MET A 55 -9.85 -19.65 -8.08
N MET A 56 -8.77 -20.03 -7.37
CA MET A 56 -7.45 -19.46 -7.63
C MET A 56 -6.97 -19.86 -9.02
N VAL A 57 -6.40 -18.89 -9.74
CA VAL A 57 -5.79 -19.11 -11.05
C VAL A 57 -4.29 -19.31 -10.91
N VAL A 58 -3.73 -20.25 -11.69
CA VAL A 58 -2.29 -20.50 -11.75
C VAL A 58 -1.77 -19.97 -13.06
N VAL A 59 -0.81 -19.04 -12.97
CA VAL A 59 -0.28 -18.31 -14.12
C VAL A 59 1.25 -18.31 -14.14
N ASP A 60 1.82 -18.07 -15.32
CA ASP A 60 3.23 -17.71 -15.46
C ASP A 60 3.46 -16.23 -15.09
N ILE A 61 4.72 -15.79 -15.15
CA ILE A 61 5.07 -14.38 -14.84
C ILE A 61 4.40 -13.38 -15.80
N GLU A 62 4.11 -13.77 -17.03
CA GLU A 62 3.43 -12.92 -17.99
C GLU A 62 1.89 -12.89 -17.79
N GLY A 63 1.35 -13.75 -16.89
CA GLY A 63 -0.08 -13.85 -16.60
C GLY A 63 -0.82 -14.85 -17.49
N ASN A 64 -0.10 -15.65 -18.27
CA ASN A 64 -0.72 -16.70 -19.05
C ASN A 64 -1.12 -17.87 -18.15
N PRO A 65 -2.32 -18.47 -18.34
CA PRO A 65 -2.75 -19.60 -17.52
C PRO A 65 -1.88 -20.82 -17.76
N LEU A 66 -1.44 -21.45 -16.68
CA LEU A 66 -0.68 -22.71 -16.69
C LEU A 66 -1.58 -23.92 -16.45
N GLU A 67 -2.83 -23.70 -16.07
CA GLU A 67 -3.85 -24.71 -15.83
C GLU A 67 -5.19 -24.28 -16.45
N PRO A 68 -6.03 -25.21 -16.89
CA PRO A 68 -7.39 -24.89 -17.35
C PRO A 68 -8.18 -24.17 -16.26
N SER A 69 -8.79 -23.03 -16.60
CA SER A 69 -9.64 -22.28 -15.69
C SER A 69 -10.65 -21.45 -16.51
N ASP A 70 -11.91 -21.42 -16.06
CA ASP A 70 -12.93 -20.50 -16.59
C ASP A 70 -12.75 -19.08 -16.06
N LEU A 71 -11.93 -18.90 -15.03
CA LEU A 71 -11.62 -17.62 -14.40
C LEU A 71 -10.31 -17.05 -14.98
N ARG A 72 -10.23 -15.73 -15.01
CA ARG A 72 -9.03 -15.01 -15.46
C ARG A 72 -8.32 -14.37 -14.27
N VAL A 73 -7.01 -14.25 -14.34
CA VAL A 73 -6.22 -13.48 -13.37
C VAL A 73 -6.70 -12.03 -13.34
N SER A 74 -6.51 -11.35 -12.21
CA SER A 74 -6.86 -9.94 -12.05
C SER A 74 -6.34 -9.09 -13.21
N SER A 75 -7.12 -8.10 -13.64
CA SER A 75 -6.70 -7.10 -14.63
C SER A 75 -5.50 -6.26 -14.16
N GLU A 76 -5.21 -6.26 -12.85
CA GLU A 76 -4.05 -5.59 -12.27
C GLU A 76 -2.82 -6.50 -12.15
N TRP A 77 -2.82 -7.64 -12.83
CA TRP A 77 -1.65 -8.51 -12.93
C TRP A 77 -0.35 -7.79 -13.34
N PRO A 78 -0.36 -6.79 -14.25
CA PRO A 78 0.85 -6.04 -14.58
C PRO A 78 1.57 -5.45 -13.35
N MET A 79 0.84 -5.00 -12.32
CA MET A 79 1.42 -4.51 -11.07
C MET A 79 2.15 -5.64 -10.31
N HIS A 80 1.53 -6.80 -10.16
CA HIS A 80 2.17 -7.96 -9.52
C HIS A 80 3.40 -8.41 -10.28
N ARG A 81 3.30 -8.46 -11.61
CA ARG A 81 4.40 -8.84 -12.48
C ARG A 81 5.64 -7.96 -12.28
N VAL A 82 5.48 -6.64 -12.34
CA VAL A 82 6.62 -5.72 -12.18
C VAL A 82 7.25 -5.84 -10.79
N ILE A 83 6.46 -6.04 -9.74
CA ILE A 83 6.96 -6.29 -8.39
C ILE A 83 7.81 -7.58 -8.37
N TYR A 84 7.29 -8.68 -8.90
CA TYR A 84 8.03 -9.95 -8.94
C TYR A 84 9.29 -9.89 -9.79
N GLN A 85 9.29 -9.10 -10.86
CA GLN A 85 10.47 -8.92 -11.73
C GLN A 85 11.54 -8.05 -11.06
N ALA A 86 11.15 -6.96 -10.41
CA ALA A 86 12.05 -6.07 -9.69
C ALA A 86 12.59 -6.70 -8.39
N ARG A 87 11.84 -7.62 -7.78
CA ARG A 87 12.08 -8.17 -6.44
C ARG A 87 12.08 -9.71 -6.47
N PRO A 88 13.20 -10.35 -6.85
CA PRO A 88 13.31 -11.80 -6.83
C PRO A 88 13.16 -12.44 -5.44
N ASP A 89 13.44 -11.67 -4.39
CA ASP A 89 13.30 -12.03 -2.98
C ASP A 89 11.84 -12.11 -2.51
N ILE A 90 10.89 -11.56 -3.27
CA ILE A 90 9.48 -11.50 -2.91
C ILE A 90 8.72 -12.70 -3.50
N ASN A 91 7.90 -13.34 -2.66
CA ASN A 91 7.02 -14.42 -3.08
C ASN A 91 5.53 -14.14 -2.84
N ALA A 92 5.16 -13.00 -2.25
CA ALA A 92 3.76 -12.64 -2.01
C ALA A 92 3.51 -11.15 -2.25
N VAL A 93 2.38 -10.84 -2.87
CA VAL A 93 1.90 -9.48 -3.13
C VAL A 93 0.44 -9.38 -2.70
N VAL A 94 0.12 -8.37 -1.89
CA VAL A 94 -1.25 -8.04 -1.44
C VAL A 94 -1.56 -6.61 -1.82
N HIS A 95 -2.52 -6.42 -2.70
CA HIS A 95 -3.05 -5.12 -3.08
C HIS A 95 -4.48 -4.97 -2.56
N ALA A 96 -4.76 -3.82 -1.94
CA ALA A 96 -6.05 -3.50 -1.36
C ALA A 96 -6.30 -1.97 -1.39
N HIS A 97 -7.54 -1.59 -1.01
CA HIS A 97 -7.95 -0.19 -0.88
C HIS A 97 -8.32 0.13 0.59
N PRO A 98 -7.36 0.00 1.54
CA PRO A 98 -7.63 0.24 2.95
C PRO A 98 -8.05 1.70 3.17
N PRO A 99 -9.12 2.00 3.94
CA PRO A 99 -9.74 3.32 3.97
C PRO A 99 -8.80 4.47 4.35
N TYR A 100 -7.96 4.30 5.36
CA TYR A 100 -7.05 5.36 5.80
C TYR A 100 -5.84 5.49 4.86
N ALA A 101 -5.23 4.37 4.47
CA ALA A 101 -4.11 4.39 3.52
C ALA A 101 -4.55 4.96 2.16
N THR A 102 -5.73 4.56 1.66
CA THR A 102 -6.30 5.11 0.43
C THR A 102 -6.67 6.59 0.60
N GLY A 103 -7.18 6.98 1.78
CA GLY A 103 -7.44 8.38 2.11
C GLY A 103 -6.17 9.23 2.05
N PHE A 104 -5.04 8.74 2.55
CA PHE A 104 -3.73 9.38 2.39
C PHE A 104 -3.34 9.50 0.91
N ALA A 105 -3.49 8.40 0.15
CA ALA A 105 -3.19 8.40 -1.27
C ALA A 105 -4.04 9.40 -2.08
N VAL A 106 -5.32 9.54 -1.76
CA VAL A 106 -6.23 10.53 -2.37
C VAL A 106 -5.86 11.96 -1.96
N ALA A 107 -5.42 12.16 -0.71
CA ALA A 107 -4.97 13.46 -0.21
C ALA A 107 -3.57 13.86 -0.71
N GLY A 108 -2.88 13.00 -1.49
CA GLY A 108 -1.53 13.27 -1.97
C GLY A 108 -0.46 13.12 -0.88
N LEU A 109 -0.74 12.34 0.18
CA LEU A 109 0.14 12.18 1.33
C LEU A 109 0.85 10.83 1.28
N SER A 110 2.15 10.81 1.59
CA SER A 110 2.93 9.60 1.84
C SER A 110 2.96 9.27 3.33
N LEU A 111 3.33 8.03 3.66
CA LEU A 111 3.68 7.63 5.02
C LEU A 111 5.21 7.66 5.16
N SER A 112 5.78 8.85 5.28
CA SER A 112 7.23 9.09 5.32
C SER A 112 7.77 9.50 6.70
N LYS A 113 6.90 9.87 7.65
CA LYS A 113 7.29 10.32 8.98
C LYS A 113 7.44 9.15 9.95
N ALA A 114 8.51 9.17 10.76
CA ALA A 114 8.73 8.22 11.84
C ALA A 114 7.84 8.59 13.05
N ILE A 115 6.60 8.13 13.07
CA ILE A 115 5.65 8.41 14.16
C ILE A 115 5.48 7.24 15.14
N LEU A 116 5.80 6.02 14.70
CA LEU A 116 5.72 4.80 15.52
C LEU A 116 6.99 3.96 15.38
N SER A 117 7.53 3.48 16.48
CA SER A 117 8.72 2.63 16.51
C SER A 117 8.54 1.34 15.72
N GLU A 118 7.37 0.71 15.84
CA GLU A 118 7.01 -0.54 15.18
C GLU A 118 7.05 -0.39 13.65
N VAL A 119 6.61 0.76 13.15
CA VAL A 119 6.61 1.04 11.70
C VAL A 119 8.03 1.17 11.17
N VAL A 120 8.91 1.88 11.90
CA VAL A 120 10.33 1.99 11.53
C VAL A 120 10.98 0.62 11.50
N LEU A 121 10.65 -0.25 12.48
CA LEU A 121 11.23 -1.59 12.59
C LEU A 121 10.74 -2.57 11.52
N THR A 122 9.47 -2.52 11.14
CA THR A 122 8.84 -3.54 10.28
C THR A 122 8.66 -3.10 8.84
N LEU A 123 8.11 -1.92 8.62
CA LEU A 123 7.77 -1.39 7.31
C LEU A 123 8.81 -0.38 6.79
N GLY A 124 9.32 0.48 7.67
CA GLY A 124 10.08 1.67 7.32
C GLY A 124 9.14 2.81 6.95
N CYS A 125 8.90 3.01 5.67
CA CYS A 125 7.92 3.96 5.17
C CYS A 125 7.17 3.41 3.96
N ALA A 126 6.11 4.11 3.55
CA ALA A 126 5.40 3.85 2.31
C ALA A 126 5.33 5.16 1.50
N PRO A 127 6.12 5.29 0.42
CA PRO A 127 6.04 6.43 -0.48
C PRO A 127 4.71 6.44 -1.24
N LEU A 128 4.35 7.60 -1.75
CA LEU A 128 3.22 7.78 -2.65
C LEU A 128 3.72 7.77 -4.09
N ALA A 129 3.35 6.76 -4.85
CA ALA A 129 3.54 6.73 -6.29
C ALA A 129 2.54 7.66 -6.98
N ALA A 130 2.96 8.32 -8.05
CA ALA A 130 2.09 9.16 -8.87
C ALA A 130 0.88 8.37 -9.40
N TYR A 131 -0.20 9.08 -9.77
CA TYR A 131 -1.34 8.43 -10.40
C TYR A 131 -0.91 7.77 -11.73
N GLY A 132 -1.32 6.53 -11.88
CA GLY A 132 -1.29 5.77 -13.12
C GLY A 132 -2.60 5.03 -13.27
N THR A 133 -3.15 5.02 -14.47
CA THR A 133 -4.43 4.33 -14.74
C THR A 133 -4.29 2.83 -14.44
N PRO A 134 -5.13 2.25 -13.56
CA PRO A 134 -5.09 0.82 -13.23
C PRO A 134 -5.13 -0.07 -14.48
N SER A 135 -4.45 -1.20 -14.41
CA SER A 135 -4.32 -2.17 -15.52
C SER A 135 -3.56 -1.66 -16.76
N THR A 136 -2.93 -0.48 -16.69
CA THR A 136 -2.10 0.06 -17.78
C THR A 136 -0.64 0.15 -17.39
N ARG A 137 0.21 0.47 -18.38
CA ARG A 137 1.63 0.71 -18.18
C ARG A 137 1.91 1.95 -17.32
N GLU A 138 1.01 2.93 -17.30
CA GLU A 138 1.15 4.13 -16.48
C GLU A 138 1.31 3.79 -15.00
N LEU A 139 0.52 2.82 -14.49
CA LEU A 139 0.61 2.39 -13.09
C LEU A 139 1.95 1.69 -12.82
N THR A 140 2.39 0.78 -13.70
CA THR A 140 3.66 0.08 -13.50
C THR A 140 4.86 1.02 -13.55
N ASP A 141 4.89 1.96 -14.50
CA ASP A 141 5.94 2.97 -14.63
C ASP A 141 5.96 3.91 -13.40
N ALA A 142 4.81 4.18 -12.79
CA ALA A 142 4.69 5.03 -11.59
C ALA A 142 5.24 4.35 -10.32
N ILE A 143 5.07 3.03 -10.16
CA ILE A 143 5.51 2.31 -8.97
C ILE A 143 6.95 1.79 -9.08
N GLU A 144 7.45 1.49 -10.28
CA GLU A 144 8.74 0.85 -10.52
C GLU A 144 9.92 1.53 -9.80
N PRO A 145 10.03 2.88 -9.76
CA PRO A 145 11.14 3.57 -9.10
C PRO A 145 11.26 3.30 -7.59
N TYR A 146 10.20 2.82 -6.96
CA TYR A 146 10.15 2.58 -5.51
C TYR A 146 10.39 1.12 -5.13
N LEU A 147 10.25 0.18 -6.07
CA LEU A 147 10.20 -1.26 -5.76
C LEU A 147 11.51 -1.78 -5.16
N GLU A 148 12.64 -1.23 -5.55
CA GLU A 148 13.95 -1.66 -5.05
C GLU A 148 14.10 -1.41 -3.54
N PHE A 149 13.55 -0.31 -3.03
CA PHE A 149 13.83 0.19 -1.68
C PHE A 149 12.69 -0.01 -0.69
N HIS A 150 11.47 -0.21 -1.15
CA HIS A 150 10.28 -0.25 -0.30
C HIS A 150 9.56 -1.59 -0.41
N ASP A 151 8.87 -1.96 0.65
CA ASP A 151 8.06 -3.20 0.74
C ASP A 151 6.55 -2.91 0.77
N ALA A 152 6.17 -1.63 0.77
CA ALA A 152 4.81 -1.17 0.60
C ALA A 152 4.77 0.21 -0.05
N LEU A 153 3.74 0.48 -0.82
CA LEU A 153 3.53 1.73 -1.55
C LEU A 153 2.08 2.18 -1.39
N LEU A 154 1.90 3.50 -1.33
CA LEU A 154 0.63 4.16 -1.63
C LEU A 154 0.60 4.52 -3.12
N MET A 155 -0.55 4.39 -3.75
CA MET A 155 -0.76 4.74 -5.16
C MET A 155 -1.81 5.83 -5.23
N ALA A 156 -1.46 7.00 -5.77
CA ALA A 156 -2.33 8.19 -5.79
C ALA A 156 -3.70 7.86 -6.39
N ASN A 157 -4.78 8.24 -5.68
CA ASN A 157 -6.17 8.02 -6.08
C ASN A 157 -6.55 6.56 -6.39
N HIS A 158 -5.84 5.59 -5.81
CA HIS A 158 -6.06 4.18 -6.09
C HIS A 158 -6.14 3.36 -4.79
N GLY A 159 -5.02 3.13 -4.13
CA GLY A 159 -4.97 2.26 -2.96
C GLY A 159 -3.55 2.03 -2.47
N ALA A 160 -3.31 0.84 -1.92
CA ALA A 160 -2.01 0.43 -1.39
C ALA A 160 -1.61 -0.96 -1.87
N VAL A 161 -0.32 -1.20 -2.02
CA VAL A 161 0.25 -2.52 -2.27
C VAL A 161 1.36 -2.80 -1.28
N ALA A 162 1.40 -4.02 -0.75
CA ALA A 162 2.48 -4.51 0.11
C ALA A 162 2.94 -5.89 -0.37
N TYR A 163 4.22 -6.18 -0.17
CA TYR A 163 4.83 -7.41 -0.64
C TYR A 163 5.92 -7.90 0.30
N ALA A 164 6.11 -9.23 0.33
CA ALA A 164 7.07 -9.90 1.19
C ALA A 164 7.44 -11.28 0.64
N ASP A 165 8.28 -11.99 1.38
CA ASP A 165 8.64 -13.40 1.12
C ASP A 165 7.49 -14.37 1.42
N THR A 166 6.53 -14.00 2.27
CA THR A 166 5.35 -14.80 2.60
C THR A 166 4.06 -14.00 2.52
N LEU A 167 2.93 -14.68 2.29
CA LEU A 167 1.58 -14.08 2.27
C LEU A 167 1.26 -13.37 3.58
N GLU A 168 1.53 -14.03 4.72
CA GLU A 168 1.28 -13.47 6.03
C GLU A 168 2.10 -12.18 6.26
N MET A 169 3.38 -12.15 5.89
CA MET A 169 4.22 -10.96 6.02
C MET A 169 3.75 -9.82 5.12
N ALA A 170 3.33 -10.12 3.88
CA ALA A 170 2.78 -9.12 2.98
C ALA A 170 1.49 -8.51 3.53
N PHE A 171 0.59 -9.34 4.05
CA PHE A 171 -0.64 -8.89 4.73
C PHE A 171 -0.32 -8.05 5.97
N ASN A 172 0.59 -8.50 6.83
CA ASN A 172 0.96 -7.77 8.04
C ASN A 172 1.54 -6.38 7.72
N LYS A 173 2.31 -6.25 6.63
CA LYS A 173 2.80 -4.94 6.16
C LYS A 173 1.66 -4.04 5.70
N LEU A 174 0.68 -4.57 4.95
CA LEU A 174 -0.50 -3.83 4.52
C LEU A 174 -1.34 -3.38 5.73
N GLU A 175 -1.54 -4.25 6.70
CA GLU A 175 -2.27 -3.94 7.94
C GLU A 175 -1.54 -2.89 8.78
N THR A 176 -0.21 -2.98 8.89
CA THR A 176 0.63 -1.99 9.56
C THR A 176 0.52 -0.62 8.87
N LEU A 177 0.53 -0.59 7.54
CA LEU A 177 0.36 0.63 6.75
C LEU A 177 -0.99 1.29 7.04
N GLU A 178 -2.08 0.55 6.95
CA GLU A 178 -3.43 1.05 7.23
C GLU A 178 -3.55 1.58 8.67
N HIS A 179 -3.09 0.79 9.65
CA HIS A 179 -3.15 1.17 11.05
C HIS A 179 -2.35 2.45 11.33
N THR A 180 -1.20 2.60 10.71
CA THR A 180 -0.35 3.80 10.85
C THR A 180 -0.99 5.02 10.22
N CYS A 181 -1.57 4.89 9.02
CA CYS A 181 -2.33 5.96 8.39
C CYS A 181 -3.52 6.40 9.27
N LYS A 182 -4.21 5.44 9.88
CA LYS A 182 -5.29 5.73 10.84
C LYS A 182 -4.80 6.52 12.06
N ILE A 183 -3.68 6.12 12.67
CA ILE A 183 -3.09 6.81 13.82
C ILE A 183 -2.63 8.22 13.42
N SER A 184 -1.95 8.34 12.27
CA SER A 184 -1.52 9.63 11.72
C SER A 184 -2.72 10.57 11.51
N PHE A 185 -3.78 10.07 10.89
CA PHE A 185 -5.03 10.83 10.71
C PHE A 185 -5.61 11.31 12.04
N ILE A 186 -5.67 10.44 13.07
CA ILE A 186 -6.17 10.81 14.40
C ILE A 186 -5.28 11.88 15.04
N ALA A 187 -3.93 11.70 14.99
CA ALA A 187 -2.99 12.64 15.57
C ALA A 187 -3.12 14.03 14.92
N ARG A 188 -3.19 14.09 13.58
CA ARG A 188 -3.40 15.34 12.82
C ARG A 188 -4.75 15.99 13.16
N SER A 189 -5.81 15.19 13.32
CA SER A 189 -7.14 15.69 13.71
C SER A 189 -7.16 16.26 15.14
N LEU A 190 -6.27 15.78 16.03
CA LEU A 190 -6.06 16.31 17.36
C LEU A 190 -5.18 17.57 17.35
N GLY A 191 -4.65 17.98 16.21
CA GLY A 191 -3.91 19.21 15.98
C GLY A 191 -2.38 19.07 16.01
N ASN A 192 -1.84 17.88 16.28
CA ASN A 192 -0.40 17.68 16.24
C ASN A 192 -0.02 16.21 15.97
N GLU A 193 1.00 16.00 15.12
CA GLU A 193 1.61 14.72 14.82
C GLU A 193 3.11 14.79 15.19
N ASN A 194 3.48 14.29 16.37
CA ASN A 194 4.87 14.27 16.82
C ASN A 194 5.64 13.15 16.14
N THR A 195 6.86 13.44 15.71
CA THR A 195 7.81 12.45 15.18
C THR A 195 8.74 11.95 16.28
N ILE A 196 9.24 10.73 16.07
CA ILE A 196 10.32 10.17 16.88
C ILE A 196 11.59 10.99 16.63
N PRO A 197 12.37 11.38 17.68
CA PRO A 197 13.62 12.10 17.48
C PRO A 197 14.61 11.34 16.59
N ASP A 198 15.31 12.02 15.68
CA ASP A 198 16.22 11.42 14.68
C ASP A 198 17.22 10.43 15.28
N ARG A 199 17.86 10.79 16.41
CA ARG A 199 18.78 9.89 17.11
C ARG A 199 18.12 8.57 17.55
N ALA A 200 16.81 8.58 17.84
CA ALA A 200 16.08 7.36 18.18
C ALA A 200 15.72 6.56 16.93
N VAL A 201 15.41 7.25 15.83
CA VAL A 201 15.18 6.62 14.52
C VAL A 201 16.41 5.87 14.04
N GLU A 202 17.62 6.46 14.16
CA GLU A 202 18.89 5.80 13.83
C GLU A 202 19.05 4.47 14.59
N LYS A 203 18.76 4.46 15.89
CA LYS A 203 18.82 3.23 16.70
C LYS A 203 17.81 2.19 16.27
N LEU A 204 16.61 2.62 15.85
CA LEU A 204 15.58 1.71 15.34
C LEU A 204 16.02 1.07 14.01
N PHE A 205 16.70 1.82 13.15
CA PHE A 205 17.29 1.27 11.93
C PHE A 205 18.38 0.24 12.22
N GLU A 206 19.27 0.50 13.19
CA GLU A 206 20.28 -0.47 13.62
C GLU A 206 19.64 -1.77 14.15
N ILE A 207 18.54 -1.66 14.90
CA ILE A 207 17.79 -2.82 15.40
C ILE A 207 17.15 -3.57 14.23
N ARG A 208 16.51 -2.87 13.29
CA ARG A 208 15.88 -3.43 12.10
C ARG A 208 16.88 -4.23 11.26
N GLU A 209 18.08 -3.67 11.05
CA GLU A 209 19.14 -4.33 10.31
C GLU A 209 19.64 -5.59 11.02
N ARG A 210 19.93 -5.48 12.33
CA ARG A 210 20.37 -6.62 13.14
C ARG A 210 19.37 -7.78 13.13
N ASN A 211 18.08 -7.47 13.03
CA ASN A 211 17.02 -8.45 12.96
C ASN A 211 16.78 -9.00 11.53
N GLY A 212 17.61 -8.60 10.54
CA GLY A 212 17.46 -9.03 9.16
C GLY A 212 16.20 -8.50 8.44
N ALA A 213 15.52 -7.53 9.04
CA ALA A 213 14.30 -6.96 8.47
C ALA A 213 14.57 -5.83 7.46
N MET A 214 15.84 -5.51 7.22
CA MET A 214 16.27 -4.49 6.26
C MET A 214 17.28 -5.07 5.29
N ARG A 215 17.05 -4.83 4.00
CA ARG A 215 18.06 -5.16 2.98
C ARG A 215 19.18 -4.13 3.01
N PRO A 216 20.44 -4.53 2.73
CA PRO A 216 21.58 -3.62 2.72
C PRO A 216 21.39 -2.41 1.78
N GLU A 217 20.75 -2.62 0.62
CA GLU A 217 20.49 -1.60 -0.39
C GLU A 217 19.54 -0.50 0.11
N ALA A 218 18.64 -0.83 1.02
CA ALA A 218 17.73 0.12 1.64
C ALA A 218 18.44 1.16 2.55
N ARG A 219 19.74 1.00 2.84
CA ARG A 219 20.54 1.96 3.61
C ARG A 219 21.00 3.18 2.82
N THR A 220 21.05 3.11 1.51
CA THR A 220 21.67 4.14 0.67
C THR A 220 20.74 5.29 0.29
N GLY A 221 20.15 5.97 1.29
CA GLY A 221 19.78 7.38 1.15
C GLY A 221 18.50 7.75 0.37
N GLN A 222 17.78 6.80 -0.24
CA GLN A 222 16.46 7.05 -0.83
C GLN A 222 15.30 6.49 0.02
N VAL A 223 15.64 5.83 1.10
CA VAL A 223 14.68 5.30 2.06
C VAL A 223 14.21 6.43 2.95
N CYS A 224 12.96 6.81 2.78
CA CYS A 224 12.26 7.75 3.65
C CYS A 224 13.20 8.89 4.07
N SER A 225 13.27 9.94 3.34
CA SER A 225 13.92 11.16 3.81
C SER A 225 13.19 11.63 5.06
N TYR A 226 13.58 11.11 6.22
CA TYR A 226 13.27 11.74 7.48
C TYR A 226 14.11 13.02 7.55
N THR A 227 13.82 13.98 6.67
CA THR A 227 14.47 15.29 6.72
C THR A 227 13.88 16.05 7.89
N PRO A 228 14.69 16.39 8.90
CA PRO A 228 14.25 17.25 9.96
C PRO A 228 13.78 18.58 9.36
N GLY A 229 12.53 18.94 9.54
CA GLY A 229 12.00 20.28 9.26
C GLY A 229 11.41 20.55 7.88
N GLU A 230 11.43 19.63 6.92
CA GLU A 230 10.65 19.79 5.69
C GLU A 230 9.33 19.02 5.77
N ASN A 231 8.24 19.68 5.49
CA ASN A 231 6.92 19.07 5.33
C ASN A 231 6.96 18.10 4.16
N GLY A 232 7.29 16.83 4.45
CA GLY A 232 7.43 15.74 3.47
C GLY A 232 6.10 15.24 2.88
N ASP A 233 5.09 16.09 2.77
CA ASP A 233 3.75 15.75 2.33
C ASP A 233 3.50 16.01 0.83
N ARG A 234 4.57 16.27 0.04
CA ARG A 234 4.39 16.43 -1.41
C ARG A 234 4.98 15.24 -2.15
N ALA A 235 4.12 14.53 -2.88
CA ALA A 235 4.57 13.70 -4.01
C ALA A 235 5.53 14.56 -4.85
N THR A 236 6.70 14.01 -5.20
CA THR A 236 7.62 14.67 -6.13
C THR A 236 6.97 14.68 -7.51
N GLY A 237 6.01 15.60 -7.68
CA GLY A 237 5.40 15.94 -8.97
C GLY A 237 6.43 16.60 -9.86
N ARG A 238 6.35 16.34 -11.15
CA ARG A 238 7.13 17.04 -12.20
C ARG A 238 6.88 18.54 -12.12
N PRO A 239 7.86 19.41 -12.49
CA PRO A 239 7.64 20.86 -12.51
C PRO A 239 6.55 21.19 -13.54
N GLY A 240 5.40 21.64 -13.05
CA GLY A 240 4.24 22.00 -13.88
C GLY A 240 2.91 22.04 -13.15
N ASP A 241 2.79 21.47 -11.97
CA ASP A 241 1.54 21.44 -11.22
C ASP A 241 1.34 22.77 -10.47
N ARG A 242 0.22 23.39 -10.77
CA ARG A 242 -0.21 24.70 -10.27
C ARG A 242 -0.26 24.69 -8.74
N GLU A 243 0.18 25.80 -8.16
CA GLU A 243 -0.02 26.17 -6.77
C GLU A 243 -1.51 25.99 -6.39
N ASN A 244 -1.82 24.94 -5.64
CA ASN A 244 -3.06 24.89 -4.88
C ASN A 244 -2.86 25.85 -3.71
N GLU A 245 -3.43 27.05 -3.82
CA GLU A 245 -3.63 27.91 -2.66
C GLU A 245 -4.40 27.10 -1.62
N GLN A 246 -3.74 26.77 -0.53
CA GLN A 246 -4.42 26.26 0.66
C GLN A 246 -5.32 27.39 1.16
N VAL A 247 -6.61 27.27 0.95
CA VAL A 247 -7.60 28.11 1.61
C VAL A 247 -7.62 27.67 3.08
N ALA A 248 -6.80 28.28 3.91
CA ALA A 248 -6.82 28.11 5.33
C ALA A 248 -8.05 28.84 5.88
N LEU A 249 -9.15 28.13 6.03
CA LEU A 249 -10.34 28.66 6.70
C LEU A 249 -10.05 28.81 8.19
N THR A 250 -10.32 29.97 8.73
CA THR A 250 -10.34 30.17 10.18
C THR A 250 -11.49 29.37 10.80
N ARG A 251 -11.39 29.08 12.10
CA ARG A 251 -12.45 28.38 12.83
C ARG A 251 -13.80 29.09 12.70
N ALA A 252 -13.82 30.41 12.58
CA ALA A 252 -15.03 31.21 12.41
C ALA A 252 -15.66 31.00 11.02
N GLU A 253 -14.85 31.01 9.95
CA GLU A 253 -15.30 30.75 8.57
C GLU A 253 -15.83 29.34 8.39
N LEU A 254 -15.20 28.34 9.05
CA LEU A 254 -15.68 26.95 9.03
C LEU A 254 -17.04 26.81 9.72
N VAL A 255 -17.25 27.47 10.84
CA VAL A 255 -18.52 27.49 11.57
C VAL A 255 -19.61 28.17 10.73
N GLU A 256 -19.29 29.25 10.04
CA GLU A 256 -20.23 29.97 9.18
C GLU A 256 -20.68 29.13 7.98
N LEU A 257 -19.75 28.44 7.32
CA LEU A 257 -20.03 27.48 6.24
C LEU A 257 -20.88 26.30 6.70
N LEU A 258 -20.63 25.78 7.89
CA LEU A 258 -21.43 24.69 8.47
C LEU A 258 -22.85 25.13 8.82
N VAL A 259 -23.04 26.36 9.31
CA VAL A 259 -24.35 26.93 9.59
C VAL A 259 -25.13 27.22 8.31
N GLU A 260 -24.48 27.70 7.26
CA GLU A 260 -25.12 27.91 5.96
C GLU A 260 -25.52 26.59 5.29
N SER A 261 -24.65 25.58 5.31
CA SER A 261 -25.00 24.26 4.78
C SER A 261 -26.17 23.61 5.54
N ALA A 262 -26.23 23.76 6.87
CA ALA A 262 -27.36 23.25 7.68
C ALA A 262 -28.69 23.93 7.32
N LYS A 263 -28.70 25.19 6.94
CA LYS A 263 -29.90 25.92 6.47
C LYS A 263 -30.41 25.44 5.11
N LEU A 264 -29.52 24.93 4.25
CA LEU A 264 -29.90 24.38 2.94
C LEU A 264 -30.58 23.01 3.03
N PHE A 265 -30.32 22.24 4.09
CA PHE A 265 -30.99 20.95 4.34
C PHE A 265 -32.31 21.03 5.10
N GLN A 266 -32.75 22.24 5.49
CA GLN A 266 -34.05 22.47 6.17
C GLN A 266 -35.13 23.05 5.23
N ARG A 267 -34.86 23.11 3.95
CA ARG A 267 -35.82 23.45 2.89
C ARG A 267 -36.07 22.23 2.00
#